data_225e7c16c9ebeeb9f83849033f432455
#
_entry.id   225e7c16c9ebeeb9f83849033f432455
#
_cell.length_a   1.000
_cell.length_b   1.000
_cell.length_c   1.000
_cell.angle_alpha   90.00
_cell.angle_beta   90.00
_cell.angle_gamma   90.00
#
_symmetry.space_group_name_H-M   'P 1'
#
loop_
_entity.id
_entity.type
_entity.pdbx_description
1 polymer ?
#
loop_
_entity_poly.entity_id
_entity_poly.type
_entity_poly.pdbx_seq_one_letter_code
_entity_poly.pdbx_strand_id
1 'polypeptide(L)'
;MSSHHFVKEGQEPALFVLDALPFAIAAPLLEWAPLVLVAESALEHVQEWGIKIDVALATPGRAQHAARILSEQAPVTIAELQKGESFLTKGLSVLDDRDQTGVNILSTADGTFEEAAKFSPHLQLCILQENLKWSAIPSGQFGKWYPGGVRLHLRRSIPSQVFDLRGLEAENELLVNHRAGLVSIRSGQFFWVGEEL
;
A
#
# COMPACT_ATOMS: atom_id res chain seq x y z
N MET A 1 -24.08 -6.35 26.40
CA MET A 1 -23.93 -7.38 25.36
C MET A 1 -22.80 -6.91 24.44
N SER A 2 -21.66 -7.57 24.51
CA SER A 2 -20.50 -7.23 23.68
C SER A 2 -20.76 -7.80 22.29
N SER A 3 -20.91 -6.93 21.31
CA SER A 3 -20.97 -7.30 19.89
C SER A 3 -19.56 -7.71 19.46
N HIS A 4 -19.28 -8.99 19.50
CA HIS A 4 -18.10 -9.53 18.82
C HIS A 4 -18.35 -9.36 17.31
N HIS A 5 -17.82 -8.29 16.72
CA HIS A 5 -17.65 -8.23 15.29
C HIS A 5 -16.62 -9.32 14.93
N PHE A 6 -17.09 -10.41 14.37
CA PHE A 6 -16.23 -11.35 13.67
C PHE A 6 -15.67 -10.59 12.45
N VAL A 7 -14.42 -10.13 12.56
CA VAL A 7 -13.68 -9.65 11.39
C VAL A 7 -13.49 -10.88 10.50
N LYS A 8 -14.04 -10.82 9.30
CA LYS A 8 -13.91 -11.89 8.33
C LYS A 8 -12.44 -11.93 7.89
N GLU A 9 -11.81 -13.08 7.86
CA GLU A 9 -10.45 -13.21 7.31
C GLU A 9 -10.40 -12.55 5.92
N GLY A 10 -9.38 -11.72 5.66
CA GLY A 10 -9.22 -10.99 4.41
C GLY A 10 -9.91 -9.61 4.35
N GLN A 11 -10.52 -9.12 5.44
CA GLN A 11 -11.09 -7.76 5.49
C GLN A 11 -10.04 -6.68 5.77
N GLU A 12 -8.95 -7.04 6.46
CA GLU A 12 -7.85 -6.11 6.72
C GLU A 12 -6.98 -5.98 5.47
N PRO A 13 -6.54 -4.75 5.14
CA PRO A 13 -5.60 -4.56 4.03
C PRO A 13 -4.33 -5.37 4.26
N ALA A 14 -3.92 -6.15 3.26
CA ALA A 14 -2.66 -6.88 3.31
C ALA A 14 -1.46 -5.93 3.49
N LEU A 15 -0.36 -6.42 4.03
CA LEU A 15 0.92 -5.73 4.06
C LEU A 15 1.83 -6.34 2.98
N PHE A 16 2.23 -5.53 2.01
CA PHE A 16 3.14 -5.95 0.96
C PHE A 16 4.46 -5.17 1.03
N VAL A 17 5.53 -5.85 1.43
CA VAL A 17 6.87 -5.28 1.56
C VAL A 17 7.67 -5.53 0.29
N LEU A 18 7.84 -4.51 -0.54
CA LEU A 18 8.68 -4.52 -1.75
C LEU A 18 10.13 -4.19 -1.42
N ASP A 19 10.33 -3.19 -0.57
CA ASP A 19 11.63 -2.66 -0.22
C ASP A 19 11.84 -2.65 1.30
N ALA A 20 13.09 -2.73 1.72
CA ALA A 20 13.48 -2.66 3.12
C ALA A 20 13.25 -1.24 3.68
N LEU A 21 12.16 -1.08 4.42
CA LEU A 21 11.83 0.15 5.14
C LEU A 21 11.93 -0.08 6.67
N PRO A 22 12.10 0.97 7.49
CA PRO A 22 12.15 0.82 8.94
C PRO A 22 10.88 0.14 9.49
N PHE A 23 11.04 -0.79 10.43
CA PHE A 23 9.93 -1.48 11.10
C PHE A 23 8.87 -0.54 11.67
N ALA A 24 9.28 0.63 12.17
CA ALA A 24 8.37 1.64 12.73
C ALA A 24 7.26 2.07 11.76
N ILE A 25 7.50 2.00 10.43
CA ILE A 25 6.50 2.31 9.41
C ILE A 25 5.49 1.16 9.27
N ALA A 26 5.95 -0.08 9.40
CA ALA A 26 5.12 -1.27 9.27
C ALA A 26 4.35 -1.60 10.55
N ALA A 27 4.91 -1.29 11.73
CA ALA A 27 4.37 -1.70 13.02
C ALA A 27 2.88 -1.36 13.24
N PRO A 28 2.38 -0.14 12.94
CA PRO A 28 0.95 0.16 13.08
C PRO A 28 0.04 -0.67 12.16
N LEU A 29 0.56 -1.11 11.00
CA LEU A 29 -0.18 -1.89 10.02
C LEU A 29 -0.32 -3.37 10.43
N LEU A 30 0.53 -3.84 11.35
CA LEU A 30 0.57 -5.21 11.83
C LEU A 30 -0.36 -5.47 13.03
N GLU A 31 -0.94 -4.44 13.65
CA GLU A 31 -1.81 -4.57 14.82
C GLU A 31 -3.03 -5.47 14.59
N TRP A 32 -3.51 -5.55 13.36
CA TRP A 32 -4.70 -6.32 12.97
C TRP A 32 -4.37 -7.64 12.25
N ALA A 33 -3.13 -8.11 12.38
CA ALA A 33 -2.64 -9.36 11.81
C ALA A 33 -2.98 -9.51 10.30
N PRO A 34 -2.56 -8.57 9.45
CA PRO A 34 -2.81 -8.64 8.01
C PRO A 34 -2.09 -9.83 7.38
N LEU A 35 -2.52 -10.21 6.18
CA LEU A 35 -1.74 -11.09 5.31
C LEU A 35 -0.44 -10.37 4.90
N VAL A 36 0.71 -10.99 5.16
CA VAL A 36 2.03 -10.40 4.89
C VAL A 36 2.68 -11.02 3.66
N LEU A 37 2.90 -10.19 2.63
CA LEU A 37 3.67 -10.54 1.44
C LEU A 37 5.02 -9.83 1.48
N VAL A 38 6.08 -10.51 1.07
CA VAL A 38 7.44 -9.95 1.04
C VAL A 38 8.14 -10.29 -0.26
N ALA A 39 8.69 -9.28 -0.93
CA ALA A 39 9.57 -9.50 -2.07
C ALA A 39 10.94 -10.04 -1.61
N GLU A 40 11.58 -10.87 -2.45
CA GLU A 40 12.88 -11.48 -2.16
C GLU A 40 13.93 -10.45 -1.70
N SER A 41 13.92 -9.26 -2.30
CA SER A 41 14.83 -8.17 -1.96
C SER A 41 14.72 -7.64 -0.53
N ALA A 42 13.56 -7.79 0.09
CA ALA A 42 13.28 -7.34 1.46
C ALA A 42 13.23 -8.49 2.49
N LEU A 43 13.35 -9.75 2.03
CA LEU A 43 13.03 -10.93 2.83
C LEU A 43 13.87 -11.05 4.12
N GLU A 44 15.20 -10.89 4.01
CA GLU A 44 16.09 -10.97 5.16
C GLU A 44 15.82 -9.86 6.17
N HIS A 45 15.56 -8.65 5.69
CA HIS A 45 15.24 -7.51 6.53
C HIS A 45 13.91 -7.69 7.28
N VAL A 46 12.86 -8.20 6.61
CA VAL A 46 11.56 -8.45 7.24
C VAL A 46 11.62 -9.61 8.22
N GLN A 47 12.49 -10.60 7.99
CA GLN A 47 12.71 -11.68 8.93
C GLN A 47 13.24 -11.16 10.29
N GLU A 48 14.06 -10.12 10.30
CA GLU A 48 14.54 -9.47 11.52
C GLU A 48 13.42 -8.82 12.34
N TRP A 49 12.27 -8.53 11.74
CA TRP A 49 11.11 -7.99 12.46
C TRP A 49 10.43 -9.01 13.38
N GLY A 50 10.74 -10.31 13.22
CA GLY A 50 10.16 -11.37 14.04
C GLY A 50 8.66 -11.60 13.80
N ILE A 51 8.14 -11.17 12.66
CA ILE A 51 6.73 -11.34 12.27
C ILE A 51 6.56 -12.55 11.35
N LYS A 52 5.33 -13.06 11.27
CA LYS A 52 4.99 -14.12 10.32
C LYS A 52 4.94 -13.55 8.90
N ILE A 53 5.56 -14.26 7.96
CA ILE A 53 5.46 -14.00 6.54
C ILE A 53 4.54 -15.10 5.96
N ASP A 54 3.47 -14.70 5.26
CA ASP A 54 2.52 -15.63 4.67
C ASP A 54 2.87 -16.00 3.23
N VAL A 55 3.41 -15.02 2.49
CA VAL A 55 3.84 -15.21 1.10
C VAL A 55 5.20 -14.55 0.88
N ALA A 56 6.15 -15.29 0.32
CA ALA A 56 7.40 -14.75 -0.20
C ALA A 56 7.40 -14.83 -1.73
N LEU A 57 7.75 -13.73 -2.36
CA LEU A 57 7.90 -13.64 -3.81
C LEU A 57 9.37 -13.83 -4.17
N ALA A 58 9.66 -14.78 -5.06
CA ALA A 58 11.04 -15.11 -5.45
C ALA A 58 11.25 -14.97 -6.95
N THR A 59 12.43 -14.53 -7.35
CA THR A 59 12.84 -14.56 -8.76
C THR A 59 12.99 -16.00 -9.25
N PRO A 60 12.90 -16.24 -10.58
CA PRO A 60 13.05 -17.60 -11.15
C PRO A 60 14.31 -18.31 -10.65
N GLY A 61 14.13 -19.53 -10.12
CA GLY A 61 15.20 -20.36 -9.58
C GLY A 61 15.62 -20.02 -8.14
N ARG A 62 15.01 -19.04 -7.49
CA ARG A 62 15.33 -18.65 -6.10
C ARG A 62 14.31 -19.14 -5.05
N ALA A 63 13.24 -19.80 -5.48
CA ALA A 63 12.19 -20.29 -4.59
C ALA A 63 12.74 -21.20 -3.45
N GLN A 64 13.69 -22.09 -3.75
CA GLN A 64 14.31 -22.94 -2.73
C GLN A 64 15.14 -22.15 -1.70
N HIS A 65 15.77 -21.05 -2.11
CA HIS A 65 16.50 -20.18 -1.22
C HIS A 65 15.54 -19.47 -0.25
N ALA A 66 14.45 -18.88 -0.76
CA ALA A 66 13.42 -18.26 0.06
C ALA A 66 12.79 -19.27 1.05
N ALA A 67 12.48 -20.49 0.58
CA ALA A 67 11.95 -21.56 1.42
C ALA A 67 12.91 -21.97 2.56
N ARG A 68 14.21 -21.94 2.31
CA ARG A 68 15.22 -22.23 3.34
C ARG A 68 15.28 -21.13 4.40
N ILE A 69 15.25 -19.87 3.99
CA ILE A 69 15.22 -18.72 4.91
C ILE A 69 13.99 -18.80 5.84
N LEU A 70 12.84 -19.18 5.28
CA LEU A 70 11.56 -19.20 5.99
C LEU A 70 11.18 -20.58 6.58
N SER A 71 12.13 -21.52 6.66
CA SER A 71 11.84 -22.91 7.09
C SER A 71 11.21 -23.01 8.48
N GLU A 72 11.53 -22.10 9.38
CA GLU A 72 10.99 -22.05 10.75
C GLU A 72 9.60 -21.37 10.84
N GLN A 73 9.15 -20.71 9.76
CA GLN A 73 7.89 -19.99 9.72
C GLN A 73 6.74 -20.77 9.02
N ALA A 74 6.97 -22.03 8.68
CA ALA A 74 5.96 -22.82 7.97
C ALA A 74 4.58 -22.84 8.68
N PRO A 75 3.45 -22.78 7.95
CA PRO A 75 3.36 -22.76 6.49
C PRO A 75 3.57 -21.37 5.89
N VAL A 76 4.39 -21.30 4.82
CA VAL A 76 4.63 -20.10 4.00
C VAL A 76 4.43 -20.47 2.53
N THR A 77 3.75 -19.64 1.77
CA THR A 77 3.64 -19.81 0.31
C THR A 77 4.83 -19.13 -0.36
N ILE A 78 5.56 -19.85 -1.21
CA ILE A 78 6.59 -19.25 -2.07
C ILE A 78 6.00 -19.12 -3.47
N ALA A 79 5.86 -17.89 -3.95
CA ALA A 79 5.37 -17.59 -5.29
C ALA A 79 6.53 -17.10 -6.18
N GLU A 80 6.84 -17.87 -7.22
CA GLU A 80 7.91 -17.56 -8.16
C GLU A 80 7.40 -16.61 -9.26
N LEU A 81 8.20 -15.59 -9.60
CA LEU A 81 7.91 -14.67 -10.67
C LEU A 81 8.05 -15.37 -12.04
N GLN A 82 7.22 -14.95 -12.99
CA GLN A 82 7.42 -15.31 -14.38
C GLN A 82 8.55 -14.46 -15.00
N LYS A 83 9.06 -14.89 -16.13
CA LYS A 83 10.11 -14.15 -16.84
C LYS A 83 9.61 -12.75 -17.26
N GLY A 84 10.26 -11.71 -16.76
CA GLY A 84 9.91 -10.31 -17.04
C GLY A 84 8.76 -9.76 -16.19
N GLU A 85 8.24 -10.51 -15.24
CA GLU A 85 7.26 -10.06 -14.26
C GLU A 85 7.97 -9.28 -13.12
N SER A 86 7.34 -8.21 -12.64
CA SER A 86 7.84 -7.47 -11.48
C SER A 86 7.32 -8.10 -10.18
N PHE A 87 8.02 -7.86 -9.05
CA PHE A 87 7.52 -8.24 -7.73
C PHE A 87 6.17 -7.61 -7.42
N LEU A 88 5.98 -6.33 -7.82
CA LEU A 88 4.73 -5.62 -7.60
C LEU A 88 3.56 -6.28 -8.34
N THR A 89 3.70 -6.52 -9.64
CA THR A 89 2.68 -7.20 -10.45
C THR A 89 2.37 -8.58 -9.88
N LYS A 90 3.39 -9.38 -9.57
CA LYS A 90 3.19 -10.71 -8.98
C LYS A 90 2.45 -10.66 -7.65
N GLY A 91 2.87 -9.79 -6.74
CA GLY A 91 2.26 -9.68 -5.42
C GLY A 91 0.81 -9.23 -5.48
N LEU A 92 0.50 -8.22 -6.31
CA LEU A 92 -0.87 -7.74 -6.50
C LEU A 92 -1.78 -8.81 -7.13
N SER A 93 -1.27 -9.58 -8.10
CA SER A 93 -1.99 -10.75 -8.64
C SER A 93 -2.27 -11.81 -7.56
N VAL A 94 -1.30 -12.12 -6.70
CA VAL A 94 -1.50 -13.09 -5.60
C VAL A 94 -2.56 -12.60 -4.61
N LEU A 95 -2.64 -11.28 -4.37
CA LEU A 95 -3.66 -10.69 -3.49
C LEU A 95 -5.04 -10.73 -4.12
N ASP A 96 -5.15 -10.43 -5.42
CA ASP A 96 -6.39 -10.51 -6.20
C ASP A 96 -6.93 -11.95 -6.24
N ASP A 97 -6.06 -12.93 -6.50
CA ASP A 97 -6.39 -14.37 -6.47
C ASP A 97 -6.87 -14.87 -5.08
N ARG A 98 -6.58 -14.11 -4.02
CA ARG A 98 -6.99 -14.39 -2.63
C ARG A 98 -8.17 -13.55 -2.17
N ASP A 99 -8.85 -12.87 -3.07
CA ASP A 99 -10.01 -11.99 -2.77
C ASP A 99 -9.67 -10.90 -1.73
N GLN A 100 -8.41 -10.45 -1.67
CA GLN A 100 -8.04 -9.32 -0.82
C GLN A 100 -8.67 -8.03 -1.35
N THR A 101 -9.24 -7.24 -0.44
CA THR A 101 -9.92 -5.99 -0.79
C THR A 101 -9.01 -4.77 -0.76
N GLY A 102 -7.85 -4.87 -0.10
CA GLY A 102 -6.92 -3.75 0.03
C GLY A 102 -5.51 -4.20 0.36
N VAL A 103 -4.54 -3.31 0.11
CA VAL A 103 -3.13 -3.53 0.41
C VAL A 103 -2.41 -2.25 0.77
N ASN A 104 -1.54 -2.35 1.78
CA ASN A 104 -0.53 -1.37 2.13
C ASN A 104 0.80 -1.84 1.56
N ILE A 105 1.36 -1.09 0.61
CA ILE A 105 2.60 -1.41 -0.09
C ILE A 105 3.73 -0.57 0.50
N LEU A 106 4.78 -1.19 1.00
CA LEU A 106 6.02 -0.53 1.41
C LEU A 106 6.98 -0.51 0.23
N SER A 107 7.29 0.68 -0.30
CA SER A 107 8.19 0.84 -1.45
C SER A 107 8.96 2.15 -1.41
N THR A 108 10.18 2.14 -1.96
CA THR A 108 11.01 3.32 -2.17
C THR A 108 11.04 3.78 -3.62
N ALA A 109 10.50 2.97 -4.54
CA ALA A 109 10.58 3.22 -5.98
C ALA A 109 9.40 4.07 -6.49
N ASP A 110 9.70 5.15 -7.19
CA ASP A 110 8.68 6.03 -7.79
C ASP A 110 7.79 5.33 -8.83
N GLY A 111 8.35 4.36 -9.58
CA GLY A 111 7.60 3.57 -10.56
C GLY A 111 6.48 2.70 -9.97
N THR A 112 6.48 2.50 -8.65
CA THR A 112 5.43 1.74 -7.94
C THR A 112 4.04 2.33 -8.17
N PHE A 113 3.91 3.65 -8.25
CA PHE A 113 2.62 4.33 -8.41
C PHE A 113 1.93 4.01 -9.74
N GLU A 114 2.67 4.09 -10.84
CA GLU A 114 2.14 3.85 -12.18
C GLU A 114 1.79 2.38 -12.41
N GLU A 115 2.59 1.48 -11.86
CA GLU A 115 2.36 0.06 -11.96
C GLU A 115 1.19 -0.38 -11.07
N ALA A 116 1.13 0.06 -9.82
CA ALA A 116 0.05 -0.24 -8.88
C ALA A 116 -1.30 0.29 -9.36
N ALA A 117 -1.33 1.48 -9.99
CA ALA A 117 -2.57 2.08 -10.47
C ALA A 117 -3.38 1.17 -11.41
N LYS A 118 -2.74 0.23 -12.10
CA LYS A 118 -3.40 -0.74 -12.99
C LYS A 118 -4.32 -1.71 -12.23
N PHE A 119 -4.07 -1.92 -10.94
CA PHE A 119 -4.84 -2.81 -10.06
C PHE A 119 -5.91 -2.06 -9.23
N SER A 120 -5.93 -0.73 -9.27
CA SER A 120 -6.86 0.08 -8.46
C SER A 120 -8.36 -0.20 -8.67
N PRO A 121 -8.85 -0.74 -9.80
CA PRO A 121 -10.24 -1.13 -9.93
C PRO A 121 -10.65 -2.32 -9.05
N HIS A 122 -9.70 -3.15 -8.63
CA HIS A 122 -9.91 -4.39 -7.89
C HIS A 122 -9.48 -4.28 -6.42
N LEU A 123 -8.43 -3.49 -6.13
CA LEU A 123 -7.83 -3.36 -4.82
C LEU A 123 -7.82 -1.91 -4.33
N GLN A 124 -8.12 -1.71 -3.05
CA GLN A 124 -7.82 -0.45 -2.37
C GLN A 124 -6.32 -0.37 -2.11
N LEU A 125 -5.65 0.53 -2.82
CA LEU A 125 -4.19 0.65 -2.77
C LEU A 125 -3.76 1.78 -1.86
N CYS A 126 -2.83 1.47 -0.96
CA CYS A 126 -2.03 2.44 -0.22
C CYS A 126 -0.55 2.17 -0.46
N ILE A 127 0.24 3.21 -0.74
CA ILE A 127 1.70 3.12 -0.83
C ILE A 127 2.29 3.93 0.32
N LEU A 128 3.15 3.29 1.11
CA LEU A 128 3.95 3.98 2.13
C LEU A 128 5.35 4.17 1.58
N GLN A 129 5.71 5.42 1.41
CA GLN A 129 7.00 5.83 0.88
C GLN A 129 7.52 7.00 1.70
N GLU A 130 8.75 6.93 2.17
CA GLU A 130 9.33 7.92 3.08
C GLU A 130 8.45 8.11 4.34
N ASN A 131 7.94 9.31 4.56
CA ASN A 131 7.04 9.68 5.65
C ASN A 131 5.60 9.92 5.18
N LEU A 132 5.23 9.44 3.99
CA LEU A 132 3.93 9.65 3.38
C LEU A 132 3.16 8.34 3.19
N LYS A 133 1.87 8.40 3.47
CA LYS A 133 0.89 7.39 3.11
C LYS A 133 0.09 7.89 1.92
N TRP A 134 0.28 7.28 0.77
CA TRP A 134 -0.41 7.58 -0.46
C TRP A 134 -1.61 6.67 -0.66
N SER A 135 -2.79 7.23 -0.79
CA SER A 135 -4.03 6.50 -1.08
C SER A 135 -4.42 6.68 -2.54
N ALA A 136 -4.72 5.59 -3.22
CA ALA A 136 -5.28 5.61 -4.57
C ALA A 136 -6.72 6.11 -4.56
N ILE A 137 -7.07 7.01 -5.49
CA ILE A 137 -8.43 7.55 -5.64
C ILE A 137 -8.96 7.22 -7.04
N PRO A 138 -9.41 5.97 -7.28
CA PRO A 138 -9.85 5.52 -8.60
C PRO A 138 -11.11 6.22 -9.07
N SER A 139 -12.00 6.60 -8.15
CA SER A 139 -13.23 7.33 -8.47
C SER A 139 -13.00 8.77 -8.94
N GLY A 140 -11.80 9.29 -8.78
CA GLY A 140 -11.51 10.71 -8.98
C GLY A 140 -12.17 11.64 -7.96
N GLN A 141 -12.65 11.09 -6.82
CA GLN A 141 -13.34 11.86 -5.78
C GLN A 141 -12.78 11.45 -4.40
N PHE A 142 -12.15 12.40 -3.73
CA PHE A 142 -11.66 12.28 -2.36
C PHE A 142 -12.42 13.22 -1.45
N GLY A 143 -12.77 12.77 -0.26
CA GLY A 143 -13.40 13.61 0.76
C GLY A 143 -13.10 13.06 2.14
N LYS A 144 -12.55 13.91 3.03
CA LYS A 144 -12.20 13.54 4.41
C LYS A 144 -12.27 14.76 5.32
N TRP A 145 -12.67 14.55 6.55
CA TRP A 145 -12.61 15.60 7.58
C TRP A 145 -11.20 15.67 8.18
N TYR A 146 -10.67 16.88 8.30
CA TYR A 146 -9.37 17.11 8.92
C TYR A 146 -9.41 18.24 9.94
N PRO A 147 -8.55 18.18 10.98
CA PRO A 147 -8.24 19.35 11.79
C PRO A 147 -7.54 20.41 10.91
N GLY A 148 -7.53 21.68 11.36
CA GLY A 148 -6.83 22.74 10.64
C GLY A 148 -5.32 22.51 10.62
N GLY A 149 -4.66 22.95 9.54
CA GLY A 149 -3.21 22.89 9.35
C GLY A 149 -2.67 21.61 8.76
N VAL A 150 -3.52 20.67 8.32
CA VAL A 150 -3.06 19.44 7.65
C VAL A 150 -2.56 19.74 6.24
N ARG A 151 -1.47 19.08 5.87
CA ARG A 151 -0.84 19.16 4.54
C ARG A 151 -1.11 17.88 3.78
N LEU A 152 -1.59 18.02 2.55
CA LEU A 152 -1.83 16.91 1.65
C LEU A 152 -0.98 17.07 0.40
N HIS A 153 -0.51 15.95 -0.09
CA HIS A 153 0.22 15.84 -1.36
C HIS A 153 -0.70 15.31 -2.45
N LEU A 154 -0.51 15.76 -3.69
CA LEU A 154 -1.21 15.23 -4.85
C LEU A 154 -0.22 14.66 -5.87
N ARG A 155 -0.47 13.42 -6.29
CA ARG A 155 0.21 12.85 -7.46
C ARG A 155 -0.80 12.64 -8.58
N ARG A 156 -0.58 13.33 -9.69
CA ARG A 156 -1.44 13.31 -10.88
C ARG A 156 -1.21 12.04 -11.69
N SER A 157 -2.26 11.53 -12.33
CA SER A 157 -2.10 10.45 -13.32
C SER A 157 -1.64 10.97 -14.68
N ILE A 158 -1.99 12.23 -15.00
CA ILE A 158 -1.52 12.92 -16.21
C ILE A 158 -1.17 14.39 -15.87
N PRO A 159 -0.18 14.98 -16.54
CA PRO A 159 0.27 16.37 -16.26
C PRO A 159 -0.81 17.43 -16.36
N SER A 160 -1.75 17.29 -17.31
CA SER A 160 -2.85 18.25 -17.55
C SER A 160 -4.06 18.05 -16.66
N GLN A 161 -4.00 17.17 -15.66
CA GLN A 161 -5.13 16.89 -14.77
C GLN A 161 -5.52 18.12 -13.95
N VAL A 162 -6.81 18.46 -13.99
CA VAL A 162 -7.41 19.58 -13.26
C VAL A 162 -8.16 19.04 -12.05
N PHE A 163 -8.08 19.79 -10.94
CA PHE A 163 -8.76 19.48 -9.67
C PHE A 163 -9.69 20.60 -9.23
N ASP A 164 -10.91 20.21 -8.82
CA ASP A 164 -11.80 21.07 -8.02
C ASP A 164 -11.48 20.80 -6.54
N LEU A 165 -11.06 21.84 -5.83
CA LEU A 165 -10.62 21.78 -4.44
C LEU A 165 -11.63 22.53 -3.55
N ARG A 166 -12.03 21.91 -2.43
CA ARG A 166 -12.86 22.57 -1.42
C ARG A 166 -12.26 22.37 -0.04
N GLY A 167 -12.17 23.44 0.73
CA GLY A 167 -11.56 23.44 2.06
C GLY A 167 -10.04 23.27 2.04
N LEU A 168 -9.41 23.43 0.87
CA LEU A 168 -7.97 23.33 0.64
C LEU A 168 -7.49 24.51 -0.19
N GLU A 169 -6.33 25.02 0.12
CA GLU A 169 -5.60 26.01 -0.66
C GLU A 169 -4.29 25.42 -1.17
N ALA A 170 -3.92 25.72 -2.40
CA ALA A 170 -2.66 25.26 -2.98
C ALA A 170 -1.53 26.20 -2.54
N GLU A 171 -0.54 25.63 -1.84
CA GLU A 171 0.66 26.32 -1.39
C GLU A 171 1.88 25.59 -1.94
N ASN A 172 2.51 26.16 -2.97
CA ASN A 172 3.58 25.50 -3.72
C ASN A 172 3.11 24.15 -4.30
N GLU A 173 3.66 23.04 -3.83
CA GLU A 173 3.30 21.68 -4.27
C GLU A 173 2.37 20.94 -3.30
N LEU A 174 1.92 21.63 -2.24
CA LEU A 174 1.09 21.09 -1.18
C LEU A 174 -0.33 21.65 -1.25
N LEU A 175 -1.28 20.90 -0.71
CA LEU A 175 -2.62 21.37 -0.40
C LEU A 175 -2.75 21.52 1.11
N VAL A 176 -3.15 22.68 1.59
CA VAL A 176 -3.27 22.99 3.01
C VAL A 176 -4.71 23.32 3.36
N ASN A 177 -5.23 22.73 4.44
CA ASN A 177 -6.48 23.20 5.03
C ASN A 177 -6.17 24.14 6.21
N HIS A 178 -6.54 25.40 6.12
CA HIS A 178 -6.31 26.37 7.19
C HIS A 178 -7.31 26.25 8.34
N ARG A 179 -8.43 25.58 8.15
CA ARG A 179 -9.50 25.44 9.14
C ARG A 179 -9.97 23.99 9.21
N ALA A 180 -10.30 23.55 10.44
CA ALA A 180 -10.91 22.25 10.63
C ALA A 180 -12.21 22.12 9.83
N GLY A 181 -12.40 21.00 9.14
CA GLY A 181 -13.60 20.75 8.35
C GLY A 181 -13.45 19.64 7.33
N LEU A 182 -14.52 19.47 6.55
CA LEU A 182 -14.54 18.56 5.43
C LEU A 182 -13.77 19.18 4.27
N VAL A 183 -12.76 18.48 3.77
CA VAL A 183 -12.07 18.81 2.53
C VAL A 183 -12.53 17.91 1.42
N SER A 184 -12.51 18.36 0.19
CA SER A 184 -12.72 17.52 -0.98
C SER A 184 -11.81 17.87 -2.14
N ILE A 185 -11.38 16.83 -2.86
CA ILE A 185 -10.59 16.91 -4.08
C ILE A 185 -11.34 16.12 -5.14
N ARG A 186 -11.66 16.75 -6.25
CA ARG A 186 -12.37 16.10 -7.36
C ARG A 186 -11.60 16.27 -8.66
N SER A 187 -11.54 15.18 -9.40
CA SER A 187 -11.04 15.16 -10.77
C SER A 187 -11.85 14.13 -11.54
N GLY A 188 -11.97 14.27 -12.84
CA GLY A 188 -12.64 13.25 -13.69
C GLY A 188 -11.79 12.00 -13.91
N GLN A 189 -10.63 11.88 -13.24
CA GLN A 189 -9.64 10.84 -13.48
C GLN A 189 -9.00 10.39 -12.17
N PHE A 190 -8.38 9.21 -12.19
CA PHE A 190 -7.56 8.65 -11.11
C PHE A 190 -6.47 9.64 -10.64
N PHE A 191 -6.19 9.62 -9.34
CA PHE A 191 -5.06 10.33 -8.73
C PHE A 191 -4.67 9.69 -7.39
N TRP A 192 -3.54 10.11 -6.82
CA TRP A 192 -3.11 9.74 -5.48
C TRP A 192 -3.18 10.93 -4.54
N VAL A 193 -3.58 10.67 -3.29
CA VAL A 193 -3.50 11.64 -2.18
C VAL A 193 -2.50 11.12 -1.16
N GLY A 194 -1.49 11.94 -0.84
CA GLY A 194 -0.48 11.66 0.18
C GLY A 194 -0.80 12.40 1.48
N GLU A 195 -0.76 11.69 2.59
CA GLU A 195 -0.88 12.19 3.96
C GLU A 195 0.43 11.92 4.71
N GLU A 196 0.88 12.87 5.53
CA GLU A 196 2.04 12.66 6.41
C GLU A 196 1.71 11.58 7.46
N LEU A 197 2.69 10.69 7.76
CA LEU A 197 2.58 9.59 8.74
C LEU A 197 2.76 10.08 10.17
#